data_cd81b3af02caa2078923d5449b960564
#
_entry.id   cd81b3af02caa2078923d5449b960564
#
_cell.length_a   1.000
_cell.length_b   1.000
_cell.length_c   1.000
_cell.angle_alpha   90.00
_cell.angle_beta   90.00
_cell.angle_gamma   90.00
#
_symmetry.space_group_name_H-M   'P 1'
#
loop_
_entity.id
_entity.type
_entity.pdbx_description
1 polymer ?
#
loop_
_entity_poly.entity_id
_entity_poly.type
_entity_poly.pdbx_seq_one_letter_code
_entity_poly.pdbx_strand_id
1 'polypeptide(L)'
;MTVLEITGLSAHAGETVLLDDVSLSLAPGRTLVVLGASGAGKTTLGLAATGRARPGITLSGSVRTAGAGVVGHLPQQPSSVLDPVRRCGPVLAELAALHHRGRAARLAAARTALAEAGLEPELWRRFPHQLSGGQQQRMALATTLVTRPRLLVLDEPTSGLDEANRAVLTARLAELSRSGTALLVLTHDLTLARALDGDVAELRDHRLLPCEAVPGHARLDEPAPASPTSPVLVVRGLTVRAGRTPLIEDVDLELAAGSRTMLTGVSGAGKTTLGRALAGLTPPTAGTIEVDGVRLPRLARRRDRAQLRAVQYVHQDSRASFDEFRGVLGQVADTARLLRGLGREEARLEATEILDALGVDPADRRPGLLSGGQLQRCAVARALLARPRVLVCDEPTSALDAANRARLWEFVTAAALRHGIALLVISHDTAAAPFVDGTFTMAGGRLV
;
A
#
# COMPACT_ATOMS: atom_id res chain seq x y z
N MET A 1 -9.96 -5.79 35.00
CA MET A 1 -9.60 -7.07 34.36
C MET A 1 -8.92 -6.76 33.05
N THR A 2 -7.75 -7.32 32.75
CA THR A 2 -7.04 -7.16 31.47
C THR A 2 -7.52 -8.22 30.47
N VAL A 3 -7.58 -7.86 29.18
CA VAL A 3 -7.89 -8.79 28.09
C VAL A 3 -6.60 -9.34 27.48
N LEU A 4 -5.55 -8.53 27.43
CA LEU A 4 -4.21 -8.91 27.00
C LEU A 4 -3.20 -8.40 28.03
N GLU A 5 -2.28 -9.26 28.44
CA GLU A 5 -1.11 -8.92 29.26
C GLU A 5 0.12 -9.59 28.65
N ILE A 6 1.09 -8.80 28.29
CA ILE A 6 2.40 -9.23 27.78
C ILE A 6 3.44 -8.73 28.76
N THR A 7 4.34 -9.61 29.20
CA THR A 7 5.40 -9.29 30.16
C THR A 7 6.73 -9.85 29.68
N GLY A 8 7.70 -8.98 29.45
CA GLY A 8 9.07 -9.32 29.10
C GLY A 8 9.18 -10.12 27.79
N LEU A 9 8.30 -9.85 26.81
CA LEU A 9 8.30 -10.57 25.53
C LEU A 9 9.53 -10.24 24.72
N SER A 10 10.33 -11.25 24.43
CA SER A 10 11.43 -11.18 23.47
C SER A 10 11.24 -12.21 22.37
N ALA A 11 11.63 -11.85 21.14
CA ALA A 11 11.50 -12.67 19.95
C ALA A 11 12.78 -12.68 19.13
N HIS A 12 13.24 -13.87 18.74
CA HIS A 12 14.47 -14.06 17.98
C HIS A 12 14.23 -14.92 16.75
N ALA A 13 14.85 -14.54 15.62
CA ALA A 13 14.96 -15.36 14.41
C ALA A 13 16.44 -15.76 14.22
N GLY A 14 16.84 -16.91 14.75
CA GLY A 14 18.24 -17.25 14.92
C GLY A 14 18.96 -16.23 15.81
N GLU A 15 19.99 -15.57 15.30
CA GLU A 15 20.74 -14.52 16.02
C GLU A 15 20.09 -13.13 15.92
N THR A 16 19.09 -12.95 15.05
CA THR A 16 18.45 -11.65 14.83
C THR A 16 17.39 -11.39 15.88
N VAL A 17 17.53 -10.29 16.62
CA VAL A 17 16.51 -9.81 17.57
C VAL A 17 15.38 -9.18 16.80
N LEU A 18 14.13 -9.57 17.08
CA LEU A 18 12.92 -8.99 16.51
C LEU A 18 12.13 -8.18 17.54
N LEU A 19 12.12 -8.62 18.81
CA LEU A 19 11.55 -7.92 19.95
C LEU A 19 12.49 -8.11 21.14
N ASP A 20 12.60 -7.09 21.99
CA ASP A 20 13.45 -7.09 23.19
C ASP A 20 12.67 -6.51 24.37
N ASP A 21 12.35 -7.35 25.34
CA ASP A 21 11.72 -7.01 26.64
C ASP A 21 10.43 -6.17 26.50
N VAL A 22 9.54 -6.54 25.59
CA VAL A 22 8.29 -5.83 25.33
C VAL A 22 7.25 -6.20 26.39
N SER A 23 6.71 -5.18 27.07
CA SER A 23 5.65 -5.33 28.06
C SER A 23 4.49 -4.37 27.76
N LEU A 24 3.26 -4.87 27.80
CA LEU A 24 2.04 -4.08 27.63
C LEU A 24 0.84 -4.74 28.30
N SER A 25 -0.17 -3.94 28.64
CA SER A 25 -1.45 -4.43 29.12
C SER A 25 -2.59 -3.70 28.41
N LEU A 26 -3.69 -4.42 28.13
CA LEU A 26 -4.85 -3.87 27.44
C LEU A 26 -6.14 -4.32 28.15
N ALA A 27 -6.96 -3.34 28.54
CA ALA A 27 -8.25 -3.56 29.17
C ALA A 27 -9.38 -3.69 28.12
N PRO A 28 -10.56 -4.26 28.46
CA PRO A 28 -11.72 -4.30 27.57
C PRO A 28 -12.10 -2.89 27.13
N GLY A 29 -12.47 -2.72 25.84
CA GLY A 29 -12.87 -1.44 25.27
C GLY A 29 -11.76 -0.39 25.16
N ARG A 30 -10.50 -0.76 25.43
CA ARG A 30 -9.36 0.14 25.24
C ARG A 30 -8.68 -0.15 23.90
N THR A 31 -8.13 0.88 23.31
CA THR A 31 -7.33 0.78 22.09
C THR A 31 -5.88 1.09 22.43
N LEU A 32 -4.96 0.23 21.99
CA LEU A 32 -3.52 0.50 21.96
C LEU A 32 -3.07 0.49 20.51
N VAL A 33 -2.54 1.62 20.06
CA VAL A 33 -1.91 1.74 18.73
C VAL A 33 -0.41 1.64 18.90
N VAL A 34 0.19 0.64 18.24
CA VAL A 34 1.64 0.47 18.19
C VAL A 34 2.15 0.97 16.87
N LEU A 35 2.80 2.12 16.89
CA LEU A 35 3.50 2.69 15.76
C LEU A 35 4.87 2.04 15.59
N GLY A 36 5.41 2.06 14.38
CA GLY A 36 6.77 1.61 14.11
C GLY A 36 7.06 1.46 12.62
N ALA A 37 8.33 1.52 12.26
CA ALA A 37 8.80 1.33 10.90
C ALA A 37 8.49 -0.09 10.36
N SER A 38 8.58 -0.27 9.04
CA SER A 38 8.51 -1.62 8.44
C SER A 38 9.71 -2.45 8.93
N GLY A 39 9.45 -3.67 9.38
CA GLY A 39 10.49 -4.53 9.95
C GLY A 39 10.77 -4.33 11.43
N ALA A 40 10.16 -3.35 12.12
CA ALA A 40 10.38 -3.10 13.55
C ALA A 40 9.91 -4.24 14.48
N GLY A 41 9.24 -5.28 13.97
CA GLY A 41 8.74 -6.38 14.79
C GLY A 41 7.22 -6.34 15.06
N LYS A 42 6.47 -5.35 14.51
CA LYS A 42 5.02 -5.19 14.74
C LYS A 42 4.23 -6.48 14.48
N THR A 43 4.40 -7.09 13.30
CA THR A 43 3.72 -8.35 12.95
C THR A 43 4.09 -9.49 13.92
N THR A 44 5.35 -9.54 14.41
CA THR A 44 5.80 -10.52 15.40
C THR A 44 5.09 -10.30 16.73
N LEU A 45 4.96 -9.04 17.19
CA LEU A 45 4.19 -8.67 18.38
C LEU A 45 2.72 -9.06 18.22
N GLY A 46 2.10 -8.76 17.07
CA GLY A 46 0.71 -9.13 16.79
C GLY A 46 0.47 -10.63 16.82
N LEU A 47 1.33 -11.42 16.20
CA LEU A 47 1.24 -12.88 16.24
C LEU A 47 1.44 -13.42 17.68
N ALA A 48 2.43 -12.90 18.41
CA ALA A 48 2.65 -13.28 19.80
C ALA A 48 1.43 -12.97 20.67
N ALA A 49 0.77 -11.82 20.49
CA ALA A 49 -0.47 -11.46 21.17
C ALA A 49 -1.62 -12.45 20.89
N THR A 50 -1.58 -13.18 19.77
CA THR A 50 -2.52 -14.27 19.46
C THR A 50 -2.07 -15.64 19.96
N GLY A 51 -0.94 -15.73 20.66
CA GLY A 51 -0.33 -16.99 21.10
C GLY A 51 0.35 -17.77 19.95
N ARG A 52 0.74 -17.11 18.87
CA ARG A 52 1.36 -17.72 17.69
C ARG A 52 2.74 -17.14 17.42
N ALA A 53 3.58 -17.91 16.75
CA ALA A 53 4.86 -17.46 16.19
C ALA A 53 5.00 -17.96 14.75
N ARG A 54 5.79 -17.25 13.94
CA ARG A 54 6.18 -17.79 12.62
C ARG A 54 7.20 -18.91 12.79
N PRO A 55 7.26 -19.88 11.87
CA PRO A 55 8.32 -20.88 11.87
C PRO A 55 9.72 -20.23 11.92
N GLY A 56 10.59 -20.74 12.77
CA GLY A 56 11.94 -20.21 12.97
C GLY A 56 12.05 -19.01 13.92
N ILE A 57 10.94 -18.55 14.53
CA ILE A 57 10.96 -17.52 15.58
C ILE A 57 10.80 -18.19 16.95
N THR A 58 11.74 -17.89 17.85
CA THR A 58 11.69 -18.28 19.26
C THR A 58 11.17 -17.13 20.09
N LEU A 59 10.16 -17.40 20.92
CA LEU A 59 9.58 -16.43 21.85
C LEU A 59 10.00 -16.76 23.28
N SER A 60 10.28 -15.74 24.10
CA SER A 60 10.45 -15.82 25.55
C SER A 60 9.62 -14.73 26.23
N GLY A 61 9.43 -14.82 27.54
CA GLY A 61 8.50 -13.97 28.28
C GLY A 61 7.12 -14.60 28.43
N SER A 62 6.12 -13.82 28.81
CA SER A 62 4.76 -14.33 29.01
C SER A 62 3.72 -13.52 28.25
N VAL A 63 2.76 -14.22 27.64
CA VAL A 63 1.57 -13.64 26.98
C VAL A 63 0.34 -14.28 27.59
N ARG A 64 -0.54 -13.49 28.19
CA ARG A 64 -1.80 -13.94 28.80
C ARG A 64 -2.97 -13.23 28.13
N THR A 65 -3.97 -13.99 27.73
CA THR A 65 -5.24 -13.48 27.22
C THR A 65 -6.40 -13.98 28.08
N ALA A 66 -7.48 -13.21 28.17
CA ALA A 66 -8.62 -13.53 29.02
C ALA A 66 -9.48 -14.69 28.46
N GLY A 67 -8.93 -15.89 28.33
CA GLY A 67 -9.60 -17.15 27.94
C GLY A 67 -9.41 -17.58 26.48
N ALA A 68 -9.66 -18.86 26.19
CA ALA A 68 -9.54 -19.42 24.86
C ALA A 68 -10.66 -18.91 23.91
N GLY A 69 -10.35 -18.69 22.64
CA GLY A 69 -11.33 -18.30 21.61
C GLY A 69 -11.67 -16.79 21.58
N VAL A 70 -10.92 -15.96 22.31
CA VAL A 70 -11.23 -14.55 22.58
C VAL A 70 -10.49 -13.59 21.67
N VAL A 71 -9.44 -14.05 20.96
CA VAL A 71 -8.57 -13.18 20.15
C VAL A 71 -8.86 -13.34 18.67
N GLY A 72 -9.29 -12.25 18.03
CA GLY A 72 -9.37 -12.12 16.58
C GLY A 72 -8.11 -11.50 16.01
N HIS A 73 -7.70 -11.94 14.82
CA HIS A 73 -6.52 -11.40 14.13
C HIS A 73 -6.86 -11.03 12.69
N LEU A 74 -6.67 -9.78 12.35
CA LEU A 74 -6.73 -9.28 10.98
C LEU A 74 -5.28 -9.07 10.48
N PRO A 75 -4.77 -9.93 9.60
CA PRO A 75 -3.43 -9.80 9.06
C PRO A 75 -3.34 -8.71 7.99
N GLN A 76 -2.14 -8.23 7.73
CA GLN A 76 -1.85 -7.20 6.72
C GLN A 76 -2.37 -7.56 5.31
N GLN A 77 -2.32 -8.85 4.93
CA GLN A 77 -2.83 -9.33 3.64
C GLN A 77 -4.18 -10.05 3.83
N PRO A 78 -5.31 -9.45 3.40
CA PRO A 78 -6.65 -10.07 3.55
C PRO A 78 -6.77 -11.42 2.86
N SER A 79 -6.08 -11.61 1.74
CA SER A 79 -6.06 -12.86 0.97
C SER A 79 -5.56 -14.07 1.75
N SER A 80 -4.81 -13.86 2.84
CA SER A 80 -4.30 -14.93 3.69
C SER A 80 -5.38 -15.59 4.58
N VAL A 81 -6.52 -14.94 4.77
CA VAL A 81 -7.63 -15.42 5.61
C VAL A 81 -8.91 -15.68 4.82
N LEU A 82 -8.98 -15.26 3.56
CA LEU A 82 -10.11 -15.47 2.68
C LEU A 82 -9.88 -16.72 1.80
N ASP A 83 -10.80 -17.68 1.84
CA ASP A 83 -10.74 -18.87 0.99
C ASP A 83 -11.07 -18.49 -0.47
N PRO A 84 -10.09 -18.57 -1.41
CA PRO A 84 -10.26 -18.05 -2.77
C PRO A 84 -11.27 -18.82 -3.61
N VAL A 85 -11.59 -20.07 -3.25
CA VAL A 85 -12.47 -20.97 -4.00
C VAL A 85 -13.86 -21.10 -3.40
N ARG A 86 -14.13 -20.37 -2.28
CA ARG A 86 -15.43 -20.39 -1.60
C ARG A 86 -16.08 -19.03 -1.59
N ARG A 87 -17.41 -19.00 -1.62
CA ARG A 87 -18.18 -17.76 -1.48
C ARG A 87 -18.11 -17.24 -0.04
N CYS A 88 -18.03 -15.94 0.12
CA CYS A 88 -17.79 -15.28 1.40
C CYS A 88 -18.87 -15.58 2.45
N GLY A 89 -20.16 -15.51 2.08
CA GLY A 89 -21.28 -15.73 3.01
C GLY A 89 -21.33 -17.11 3.65
N PRO A 90 -21.26 -18.21 2.88
CA PRO A 90 -21.16 -19.55 3.43
C PRO A 90 -19.99 -19.74 4.41
N VAL A 91 -18.82 -19.15 4.12
CA VAL A 91 -17.65 -19.20 5.02
C VAL A 91 -17.95 -18.49 6.33
N LEU A 92 -18.55 -17.27 6.27
CA LEU A 92 -18.97 -16.56 7.48
C LEU A 92 -19.97 -17.36 8.32
N ALA A 93 -20.96 -18.00 7.67
CA ALA A 93 -21.97 -18.82 8.37
C ALA A 93 -21.35 -20.08 9.02
N GLU A 94 -20.31 -20.63 8.43
CA GLU A 94 -19.56 -21.75 9.00
C GLU A 94 -18.75 -21.31 10.22
N LEU A 95 -18.03 -20.18 10.12
CA LEU A 95 -17.31 -19.60 11.25
C LEU A 95 -18.25 -19.24 12.41
N ALA A 96 -19.45 -18.76 12.11
CA ALA A 96 -20.47 -18.50 13.11
C ALA A 96 -20.87 -19.77 13.91
N ALA A 97 -20.63 -20.97 13.35
CA ALA A 97 -20.92 -22.22 14.05
C ALA A 97 -20.08 -22.45 15.31
N LEU A 98 -18.95 -21.75 15.45
CA LEU A 98 -18.11 -21.81 16.65
C LEU A 98 -18.85 -21.29 17.90
N HIS A 99 -19.80 -20.36 17.73
CA HIS A 99 -20.49 -19.68 18.84
C HIS A 99 -22.02 -19.78 18.76
N HIS A 100 -22.58 -20.21 17.61
CA HIS A 100 -24.03 -20.26 17.40
C HIS A 100 -24.52 -21.64 17.01
N ARG A 101 -25.53 -22.16 17.75
CA ARG A 101 -26.21 -23.41 17.42
C ARG A 101 -27.42 -23.13 16.52
N GLY A 102 -27.62 -23.99 15.53
CA GLY A 102 -28.73 -23.89 14.57
C GLY A 102 -28.45 -22.95 13.38
N ARG A 103 -29.00 -23.33 12.23
CA ARG A 103 -28.77 -22.67 10.93
C ARG A 103 -29.21 -21.22 10.92
N ALA A 104 -30.38 -20.92 11.48
CA ALA A 104 -30.92 -19.55 11.50
C ALA A 104 -30.01 -18.60 12.31
N ALA A 105 -29.55 -19.01 13.50
CA ALA A 105 -28.68 -18.21 14.35
C ALA A 105 -27.30 -17.95 13.69
N ARG A 106 -26.71 -18.96 13.02
CA ARG A 106 -25.46 -18.83 12.27
C ARG A 106 -25.58 -17.82 11.12
N LEU A 107 -26.66 -17.91 10.35
CA LEU A 107 -26.93 -16.99 9.24
C LEU A 107 -27.15 -15.56 9.75
N ALA A 108 -27.87 -15.39 10.86
CA ALA A 108 -28.07 -14.07 11.49
C ALA A 108 -26.73 -13.49 11.94
N ALA A 109 -25.92 -14.23 12.70
CA ALA A 109 -24.61 -13.79 13.17
C ALA A 109 -23.66 -13.43 12.02
N ALA A 110 -23.62 -14.23 10.96
CA ALA A 110 -22.80 -13.96 9.78
C ALA A 110 -23.25 -12.70 9.02
N ARG A 111 -24.54 -12.42 8.93
CA ARG A 111 -25.07 -11.18 8.35
C ARG A 111 -24.76 -9.98 9.22
N THR A 112 -24.86 -10.11 10.54
CA THR A 112 -24.47 -9.06 11.48
C THR A 112 -22.98 -8.71 11.30
N ALA A 113 -22.10 -9.70 11.27
CA ALA A 113 -20.66 -9.48 11.08
C ALA A 113 -20.34 -8.81 9.71
N LEU A 114 -21.08 -9.15 8.65
CA LEU A 114 -20.99 -8.51 7.35
C LEU A 114 -21.35 -7.02 7.44
N ALA A 115 -22.46 -6.69 8.10
CA ALA A 115 -22.92 -5.32 8.30
C ALA A 115 -21.98 -4.52 9.23
N GLU A 116 -21.49 -5.14 10.31
CA GLU A 116 -20.50 -4.53 11.22
C GLU A 116 -19.19 -4.19 10.50
N ALA A 117 -18.79 -4.98 9.50
CA ALA A 117 -17.66 -4.69 8.64
C ALA A 117 -17.96 -3.63 7.55
N GLY A 118 -19.17 -3.08 7.49
CA GLY A 118 -19.59 -2.08 6.49
C GLY A 118 -19.67 -2.62 5.08
N LEU A 119 -20.13 -3.88 4.93
CA LEU A 119 -20.27 -4.55 3.64
C LEU A 119 -21.74 -4.72 3.24
N GLU A 120 -22.03 -4.50 1.97
CA GLU A 120 -23.35 -4.68 1.39
C GLU A 120 -23.78 -6.16 1.37
N PRO A 121 -25.08 -6.46 1.60
CA PRO A 121 -25.59 -7.82 1.66
C PRO A 121 -25.35 -8.65 0.39
N GLU A 122 -25.26 -8.02 -0.77
CA GLU A 122 -25.04 -8.65 -2.07
C GLU A 122 -23.66 -9.34 -2.16
N LEU A 123 -22.68 -8.87 -1.39
CA LEU A 123 -21.34 -9.43 -1.34
C LEU A 123 -21.30 -10.82 -0.70
N TRP A 124 -22.38 -11.24 -0.02
CA TRP A 124 -22.59 -12.59 0.50
C TRP A 124 -22.33 -13.68 -0.55
N ARG A 125 -22.72 -13.44 -1.81
CA ARG A 125 -22.63 -14.43 -2.91
C ARG A 125 -21.33 -14.35 -3.70
N ARG A 126 -20.47 -13.36 -3.43
CA ARG A 126 -19.21 -13.15 -4.14
C ARG A 126 -18.10 -14.07 -3.64
N PHE A 127 -17.17 -14.38 -4.52
CA PHE A 127 -15.89 -14.97 -4.20
C PHE A 127 -14.88 -13.85 -3.85
N PRO A 128 -13.82 -14.13 -3.07
CA PRO A 128 -12.82 -13.12 -2.72
C PRO A 128 -12.22 -12.38 -3.92
N HIS A 129 -11.91 -13.06 -5.01
CA HIS A 129 -11.36 -12.46 -6.22
C HIS A 129 -12.33 -11.50 -6.97
N GLN A 130 -13.61 -11.51 -6.61
CA GLN A 130 -14.63 -10.61 -7.17
C GLN A 130 -14.83 -9.35 -6.32
N LEU A 131 -14.09 -9.20 -5.23
CA LEU A 131 -14.13 -8.07 -4.32
C LEU A 131 -12.99 -7.10 -4.65
N SER A 132 -13.25 -5.80 -4.49
CA SER A 132 -12.18 -4.79 -4.47
C SER A 132 -11.24 -5.00 -3.28
N GLY A 133 -10.03 -4.44 -3.31
CA GLY A 133 -9.08 -4.54 -2.19
C GLY A 133 -9.69 -4.11 -0.85
N GLY A 134 -10.40 -2.98 -0.81
CA GLY A 134 -11.09 -2.51 0.39
C GLY A 134 -12.26 -3.42 0.81
N GLN A 135 -12.98 -4.04 -0.13
CA GLN A 135 -14.00 -5.03 0.19
C GLN A 135 -13.38 -6.32 0.74
N GLN A 136 -12.22 -6.75 0.22
CA GLN A 136 -11.49 -7.90 0.75
C GLN A 136 -11.02 -7.64 2.19
N GLN A 137 -10.49 -6.44 2.47
CA GLN A 137 -10.07 -6.05 3.81
C GLN A 137 -11.23 -6.09 4.81
N ARG A 138 -12.38 -5.50 4.45
CA ARG A 138 -13.59 -5.54 5.28
C ARG A 138 -14.20 -6.93 5.37
N MET A 139 -14.08 -7.77 4.34
CA MET A 139 -14.51 -9.16 4.41
C MET A 139 -13.64 -9.98 5.37
N ALA A 140 -12.32 -9.77 5.36
CA ALA A 140 -11.41 -10.36 6.34
C ALA A 140 -11.72 -9.89 7.77
N LEU A 141 -12.10 -8.62 7.94
CA LEU A 141 -12.60 -8.12 9.22
C LEU A 141 -13.90 -8.85 9.63
N ALA A 142 -14.87 -9.01 8.72
CA ALA A 142 -16.11 -9.74 8.99
C ALA A 142 -15.85 -11.20 9.42
N THR A 143 -14.87 -11.91 8.81
CA THR A 143 -14.49 -13.27 9.22
C THR A 143 -13.92 -13.32 10.64
N THR A 144 -13.32 -12.22 11.09
CA THR A 144 -12.82 -12.11 12.45
C THR A 144 -13.93 -11.74 13.43
N LEU A 145 -14.79 -10.77 13.08
CA LEU A 145 -15.88 -10.28 13.94
C LEU A 145 -16.96 -11.35 14.20
N VAL A 146 -17.22 -12.25 13.26
CA VAL A 146 -18.23 -13.31 13.42
C VAL A 146 -17.91 -14.26 14.57
N THR A 147 -16.63 -14.33 14.98
CA THR A 147 -16.18 -15.10 16.16
C THR A 147 -16.32 -14.34 17.47
N ARG A 148 -16.86 -13.12 17.46
CA ARG A 148 -17.08 -12.26 18.64
C ARG A 148 -15.85 -12.13 19.53
N PRO A 149 -14.71 -11.67 18.99
CA PRO A 149 -13.49 -11.56 19.77
C PRO A 149 -13.61 -10.45 20.83
N ARG A 150 -13.01 -10.68 22.01
CA ARG A 150 -12.85 -9.65 23.05
C ARG A 150 -11.60 -8.80 22.85
N LEU A 151 -10.62 -9.36 22.14
CA LEU A 151 -9.42 -8.69 21.65
C LEU A 151 -9.35 -8.83 20.14
N LEU A 152 -9.16 -7.73 19.45
CA LEU A 152 -8.92 -7.69 18.02
C LEU A 152 -7.50 -7.16 17.77
N VAL A 153 -6.65 -7.99 17.22
CA VAL A 153 -5.29 -7.65 16.78
C VAL A 153 -5.35 -7.32 15.29
N LEU A 154 -4.95 -6.10 14.93
CA LEU A 154 -5.05 -5.55 13.57
C LEU A 154 -3.64 -5.21 13.07
N ASP A 155 -3.17 -5.90 12.04
CA ASP A 155 -1.86 -5.66 11.44
C ASP A 155 -2.04 -4.86 10.15
N GLU A 156 -1.66 -3.56 10.17
CA GLU A 156 -1.78 -2.60 9.08
C GLU A 156 -3.20 -2.56 8.44
N PRO A 157 -4.27 -2.33 9.23
CA PRO A 157 -5.65 -2.51 8.77
C PRO A 157 -6.07 -1.55 7.66
N THR A 158 -5.42 -0.40 7.51
CA THR A 158 -5.72 0.63 6.50
C THR A 158 -4.83 0.57 5.27
N SER A 159 -3.87 -0.36 5.23
CA SER A 159 -2.93 -0.50 4.13
C SER A 159 -3.65 -0.78 2.80
N GLY A 160 -3.33 0.00 1.76
CA GLY A 160 -3.94 -0.15 0.42
C GLY A 160 -5.41 0.31 0.31
N LEU A 161 -5.97 0.97 1.33
CA LEU A 161 -7.28 1.59 1.26
C LEU A 161 -7.19 3.04 0.78
N ASP A 162 -8.13 3.44 -0.09
CA ASP A 162 -8.36 4.85 -0.38
C ASP A 162 -8.92 5.58 0.85
N GLU A 163 -8.93 6.91 0.81
CA GLU A 163 -9.33 7.76 1.94
C GLU A 163 -10.77 7.49 2.41
N ALA A 164 -11.71 7.30 1.49
CA ALA A 164 -13.11 7.01 1.81
C ALA A 164 -13.26 5.66 2.53
N ASN A 165 -12.61 4.61 2.01
CA ASN A 165 -12.62 3.28 2.64
C ASN A 165 -11.86 3.26 3.98
N ARG A 166 -10.78 4.04 4.09
CA ARG A 166 -10.05 4.24 5.35
C ARG A 166 -10.92 4.88 6.41
N ALA A 167 -11.63 5.97 6.08
CA ALA A 167 -12.54 6.66 6.99
C ALA A 167 -13.65 5.72 7.50
N VAL A 168 -14.26 4.93 6.60
CA VAL A 168 -15.27 3.94 6.96
C VAL A 168 -14.73 2.89 7.92
N LEU A 169 -13.56 2.32 7.62
CA LEU A 169 -12.93 1.31 8.49
C LEU A 169 -12.57 1.89 9.86
N THR A 170 -11.98 3.08 9.89
CA THR A 170 -11.61 3.77 11.14
C THR A 170 -12.82 4.02 12.02
N ALA A 171 -13.93 4.51 11.47
CA ALA A 171 -15.17 4.71 12.20
C ALA A 171 -15.71 3.41 12.81
N ARG A 172 -15.63 2.30 12.06
CA ARG A 172 -16.04 0.97 12.54
C ARG A 172 -15.13 0.43 13.65
N LEU A 173 -13.83 0.61 13.56
CA LEU A 173 -12.90 0.24 14.63
C LEU A 173 -13.17 1.03 15.92
N ALA A 174 -13.40 2.33 15.82
CA ALA A 174 -13.78 3.16 16.95
C ALA A 174 -15.13 2.72 17.59
N GLU A 175 -16.09 2.29 16.79
CA GLU A 175 -17.37 1.76 17.27
C GLU A 175 -17.20 0.42 18.01
N LEU A 176 -16.36 -0.47 17.48
CA LEU A 176 -16.02 -1.75 18.12
C LEU A 176 -15.33 -1.54 19.47
N SER A 177 -14.39 -0.60 19.57
CA SER A 177 -13.75 -0.24 20.84
C SER A 177 -14.79 0.27 21.86
N ARG A 178 -15.67 1.19 21.48
CA ARG A 178 -16.73 1.70 22.33
C ARG A 178 -17.75 0.64 22.76
N SER A 179 -17.94 -0.41 21.96
CA SER A 179 -18.81 -1.54 22.30
C SER A 179 -18.16 -2.57 23.24
N GLY A 180 -16.90 -2.34 23.66
CA GLY A 180 -16.20 -3.15 24.65
C GLY A 180 -15.13 -4.10 24.06
N THR A 181 -14.92 -4.12 22.76
CA THR A 181 -13.83 -4.89 22.15
C THR A 181 -12.50 -4.17 22.37
N ALA A 182 -11.49 -4.86 22.90
CA ALA A 182 -10.14 -4.32 23.00
C ALA A 182 -9.46 -4.35 21.64
N LEU A 183 -8.77 -3.29 21.26
CA LEU A 183 -8.06 -3.19 19.97
C LEU A 183 -6.56 -3.06 20.19
N LEU A 184 -5.77 -3.97 19.62
CA LEU A 184 -4.33 -3.82 19.44
C LEU A 184 -4.08 -3.53 17.95
N VAL A 185 -3.75 -2.29 17.62
CA VAL A 185 -3.57 -1.82 16.23
C VAL A 185 -2.10 -1.62 15.97
N LEU A 186 -1.54 -2.38 15.05
CA LEU A 186 -0.14 -2.31 14.62
C LEU A 186 -0.10 -1.57 13.30
N THR A 187 0.48 -0.38 13.27
CA THR A 187 0.46 0.44 12.05
C THR A 187 1.62 1.44 12.00
N HIS A 188 1.82 2.01 10.84
CA HIS A 188 2.65 3.21 10.66
C HIS A 188 1.79 4.44 10.30
N ASP A 189 0.46 4.27 10.24
CA ASP A 189 -0.50 5.33 9.88
C ASP A 189 -0.83 6.20 11.10
N LEU A 190 -0.21 7.38 11.16
CA LEU A 190 -0.45 8.38 12.21
C LEU A 190 -1.89 8.93 12.18
N THR A 191 -2.53 8.95 11.00
CA THR A 191 -3.91 9.41 10.85
C THR A 191 -4.87 8.44 11.55
N LEU A 192 -4.66 7.14 11.36
CA LEU A 192 -5.42 6.10 12.05
C LEU A 192 -5.18 6.17 13.57
N ALA A 193 -3.92 6.35 14.01
CA ALA A 193 -3.59 6.45 15.43
C ALA A 193 -4.33 7.61 16.11
N ARG A 194 -4.38 8.78 15.47
CA ARG A 194 -5.12 9.95 15.98
C ARG A 194 -6.63 9.73 16.02
N ALA A 195 -7.17 9.06 15.01
CA ALA A 195 -8.61 8.91 14.85
C ALA A 195 -9.23 7.85 15.80
N LEU A 196 -8.42 6.93 16.35
CA LEU A 196 -8.90 5.87 17.23
C LEU A 196 -8.95 6.27 18.71
N ASP A 197 -8.48 7.46 19.08
CA ASP A 197 -8.50 8.00 20.45
C ASP A 197 -8.03 6.98 21.52
N GLY A 198 -6.93 6.30 21.21
CA GLY A 198 -6.34 5.25 22.06
C GLY A 198 -4.98 5.63 22.61
N ASP A 199 -4.47 4.78 23.51
CA ASP A 199 -3.08 4.88 23.95
C ASP A 199 -2.16 4.60 22.75
N VAL A 200 -1.06 5.35 22.64
CA VAL A 200 -0.10 5.19 21.53
C VAL A 200 1.26 4.82 22.10
N ALA A 201 1.88 3.80 21.53
CA ALA A 201 3.25 3.41 21.82
C ALA A 201 4.03 3.26 20.50
N GLU A 202 5.33 3.41 20.54
CA GLU A 202 6.22 3.24 19.39
C GLU A 202 7.12 2.01 19.59
N LEU A 203 7.11 1.11 18.61
CA LEU A 203 8.06 0.00 18.54
C LEU A 203 9.28 0.46 17.74
N ARG A 204 10.36 0.78 18.47
CA ARG A 204 11.63 1.27 17.95
C ARG A 204 12.79 0.51 18.58
N ASP A 205 13.80 0.17 17.78
CA ASP A 205 14.98 -0.59 18.21
C ASP A 205 14.58 -1.86 18.99
N HIS A 206 13.56 -2.57 18.48
CA HIS A 206 12.99 -3.81 19.04
C HIS A 206 12.25 -3.66 20.38
N ARG A 207 12.13 -2.43 20.93
CA ARG A 207 11.50 -2.13 22.23
C ARG A 207 10.23 -1.31 22.05
N LEU A 208 9.29 -1.52 22.96
CA LEU A 208 8.06 -0.75 23.02
C LEU A 208 8.25 0.45 23.94
N LEU A 209 8.14 1.65 23.38
CA LEU A 209 8.31 2.91 24.11
C LEU A 209 6.97 3.65 24.18
N PRO A 210 6.61 4.28 25.30
CA PRO A 210 5.46 5.17 25.35
C PRO A 210 5.63 6.33 24.35
N CYS A 211 4.56 6.67 23.63
CA CYS A 211 4.55 7.81 22.74
C CYS A 211 3.70 8.93 23.38
N GLU A 212 4.33 9.93 23.96
CA GLU A 212 3.65 11.02 24.69
C GLU A 212 2.90 11.99 23.75
N ALA A 213 3.25 12.02 22.47
CA ALA A 213 2.55 12.80 21.45
C ALA A 213 2.71 12.15 20.05
N VAL A 214 1.61 12.00 19.33
CA VAL A 214 1.67 11.65 17.90
C VAL A 214 2.34 12.81 17.17
N PRO A 215 3.48 12.62 16.49
CA PRO A 215 4.23 13.71 15.86
C PRO A 215 3.32 14.54 14.94
N GLY A 216 3.35 15.87 15.13
CA GLY A 216 2.68 16.80 14.24
C GLY A 216 3.35 16.82 12.87
N HIS A 217 2.59 17.11 11.80
CA HIS A 217 3.21 17.44 10.52
C HIS A 217 4.04 18.72 10.69
N ALA A 218 5.35 18.66 10.42
CA ALA A 218 6.09 19.86 10.10
C ALA A 218 5.46 20.46 8.84
N ARG A 219 4.92 21.68 8.95
CA ARG A 219 4.55 22.46 7.76
C ARG A 219 5.87 22.76 7.04
N LEU A 220 6.04 22.12 5.89
CA LEU A 220 7.03 22.57 4.93
C LEU A 220 6.42 23.79 4.23
N ASP A 221 7.23 24.84 4.09
CA ASP A 221 6.83 26.05 3.37
C ASP A 221 6.32 25.70 1.97
N GLU A 222 5.26 26.40 1.53
CA GLU A 222 4.66 26.19 0.21
C GLU A 222 5.73 26.35 -0.88
N PRO A 223 5.89 25.38 -1.78
CA PRO A 223 6.81 25.54 -2.89
C PRO A 223 6.34 26.67 -3.80
N ALA A 224 7.25 27.58 -4.14
CA ALA A 224 6.97 28.67 -5.07
C ALA A 224 6.46 28.13 -6.42
N PRO A 225 5.48 28.79 -7.06
CA PRO A 225 4.93 28.34 -8.33
C PRO A 225 6.03 28.32 -9.40
N ALA A 226 6.20 27.17 -10.04
CA ALA A 226 7.13 27.02 -11.16
C ALA A 226 6.71 27.92 -12.34
N SER A 227 7.67 28.64 -12.91
CA SER A 227 7.46 29.43 -14.13
C SER A 227 6.96 28.55 -15.29
N PRO A 228 6.12 29.03 -16.20
CA PRO A 228 5.54 28.24 -17.29
C PRO A 228 6.63 27.77 -18.26
N THR A 229 7.04 26.52 -18.11
CA THR A 229 7.88 25.83 -19.10
C THR A 229 6.98 25.13 -20.12
N SER A 230 7.44 25.05 -21.38
CA SER A 230 6.69 24.34 -22.44
C SER A 230 6.28 22.94 -22.02
N PRO A 231 5.04 22.49 -22.37
CA PRO A 231 4.56 21.17 -21.96
C PRO A 231 5.40 20.07 -22.60
N VAL A 232 5.86 19.13 -21.78
CA VAL A 232 6.57 17.91 -22.21
C VAL A 232 5.59 16.83 -22.58
N LEU A 233 4.51 16.66 -21.82
CA LEU A 233 3.41 15.75 -22.11
C LEU A 233 2.17 16.55 -22.49
N VAL A 234 1.58 16.19 -23.61
CA VAL A 234 0.28 16.72 -24.05
C VAL A 234 -0.65 15.56 -24.38
N VAL A 235 -1.78 15.52 -23.72
CA VAL A 235 -2.85 14.53 -23.93
C VAL A 235 -4.09 15.26 -24.36
N ARG A 236 -4.77 14.78 -25.42
CA ARG A 236 -5.99 15.40 -25.94
C ARG A 236 -7.05 14.33 -26.18
N GLY A 237 -8.25 14.54 -25.61
CA GLY A 237 -9.44 13.74 -25.83
C GLY A 237 -9.27 12.27 -25.51
N LEU A 238 -8.42 11.93 -24.53
CA LEU A 238 -8.06 10.54 -24.28
C LEU A 238 -9.24 9.75 -23.72
N THR A 239 -9.63 8.70 -24.42
CA THR A 239 -10.73 7.82 -24.02
C THR A 239 -10.27 6.37 -24.03
N VAL A 240 -10.57 5.64 -22.94
CA VAL A 240 -10.31 4.19 -22.81
C VAL A 240 -11.61 3.49 -22.44
N ARG A 241 -11.90 2.37 -23.09
CA ARG A 241 -13.11 1.57 -22.84
C ARG A 241 -12.78 0.11 -22.55
N ALA A 242 -13.57 -0.50 -21.66
CA ALA A 242 -13.65 -1.95 -21.50
C ALA A 242 -14.96 -2.44 -22.15
N GLY A 243 -14.86 -2.96 -23.36
CA GLY A 243 -16.04 -3.25 -24.16
C GLY A 243 -16.84 -1.97 -24.46
N ARG A 244 -18.08 -1.90 -23.96
CA ARG A 244 -18.96 -0.73 -24.11
C ARG A 244 -18.83 0.29 -22.98
N THR A 245 -18.24 -0.07 -21.85
CA THR A 245 -18.14 0.78 -20.67
C THR A 245 -16.91 1.70 -20.76
N PRO A 246 -17.06 3.03 -20.69
CA PRO A 246 -15.93 3.93 -20.57
C PRO A 246 -15.27 3.77 -19.21
N LEU A 247 -13.94 3.65 -19.18
CA LEU A 247 -13.12 3.68 -17.98
C LEU A 247 -12.56 5.08 -17.73
N ILE A 248 -12.17 5.76 -18.81
CA ILE A 248 -11.85 7.20 -18.85
C ILE A 248 -12.43 7.77 -20.15
N GLU A 249 -12.86 9.02 -20.11
CA GLU A 249 -13.57 9.66 -21.21
C GLU A 249 -13.16 11.12 -21.36
N ASP A 250 -12.69 11.46 -22.56
CA ASP A 250 -12.37 12.83 -23.00
C ASP A 250 -11.41 13.56 -22.02
N VAL A 251 -10.29 12.90 -21.71
CA VAL A 251 -9.28 13.43 -20.78
C VAL A 251 -8.26 14.26 -21.54
N ASP A 252 -8.14 15.54 -21.15
CA ASP A 252 -7.06 16.44 -21.52
C ASP A 252 -6.11 16.62 -20.35
N LEU A 253 -4.79 16.56 -20.61
CA LEU A 253 -3.75 16.72 -19.59
C LEU A 253 -2.49 17.31 -20.21
N GLU A 254 -1.91 18.30 -19.57
CA GLU A 254 -0.59 18.82 -19.90
C GLU A 254 0.33 18.77 -18.68
N LEU A 255 1.57 18.34 -18.88
CA LEU A 255 2.61 18.36 -17.86
C LEU A 255 3.85 19.05 -18.40
N ALA A 256 4.37 20.02 -17.66
CA ALA A 256 5.59 20.74 -17.98
C ALA A 256 6.85 19.94 -17.61
N ALA A 257 7.99 20.28 -18.19
CA ALA A 257 9.27 19.71 -17.82
C ALA A 257 9.60 20.01 -16.34
N GLY A 258 9.96 18.97 -15.59
CA GLY A 258 10.27 19.07 -14.16
C GLY A 258 9.06 19.29 -13.26
N SER A 259 7.83 19.37 -13.80
CA SER A 259 6.62 19.46 -12.98
C SER A 259 6.36 18.18 -12.19
N ARG A 260 5.81 18.35 -11.01
CA ARG A 260 5.47 17.26 -10.09
C ARG A 260 3.98 17.36 -9.80
N THR A 261 3.21 16.49 -10.40
CA THR A 261 1.75 16.56 -10.38
C THR A 261 1.17 15.32 -9.73
N MET A 262 0.22 15.50 -8.83
CA MET A 262 -0.52 14.40 -8.21
C MET A 262 -1.87 14.21 -8.90
N LEU A 263 -2.24 12.96 -9.16
CA LEU A 263 -3.56 12.55 -9.64
C LEU A 263 -4.30 11.84 -8.51
N THR A 264 -5.33 12.50 -7.98
CA THR A 264 -6.19 12.00 -6.89
C THR A 264 -7.54 11.51 -7.42
N GLY A 265 -8.37 10.97 -6.55
CA GLY A 265 -9.74 10.53 -6.84
C GLY A 265 -10.07 9.20 -6.18
N VAL A 266 -11.36 8.88 -6.10
CA VAL A 266 -11.84 7.64 -5.47
C VAL A 266 -11.33 6.38 -6.19
N SER A 267 -11.34 5.25 -5.49
CA SER A 267 -10.98 3.96 -6.12
C SER A 267 -11.93 3.66 -7.28
N GLY A 268 -11.38 3.20 -8.40
CA GLY A 268 -12.17 2.95 -9.62
C GLY A 268 -12.45 4.19 -10.49
N ALA A 269 -11.99 5.40 -10.11
CA ALA A 269 -12.19 6.62 -10.91
C ALA A 269 -11.43 6.63 -12.26
N GLY A 270 -10.53 5.68 -12.53
CA GLY A 270 -9.78 5.58 -13.79
C GLY A 270 -8.32 6.01 -13.72
N LYS A 271 -7.78 6.39 -12.54
CA LYS A 271 -6.40 6.87 -12.36
C LYS A 271 -5.34 5.92 -12.94
N THR A 272 -5.34 4.68 -12.47
CA THR A 272 -4.44 3.61 -12.98
C THR A 272 -4.63 3.37 -14.49
N THR A 273 -5.87 3.48 -14.98
CA THR A 273 -6.18 3.35 -16.42
C THR A 273 -5.52 4.47 -17.23
N LEU A 274 -5.57 5.71 -16.73
CA LEU A 274 -4.89 6.85 -17.36
C LEU A 274 -3.39 6.62 -17.38
N GLY A 275 -2.76 6.31 -16.23
CA GLY A 275 -1.32 6.04 -16.16
C GLY A 275 -0.87 4.93 -17.12
N ARG A 276 -1.61 3.82 -17.18
CA ARG A 276 -1.33 2.70 -18.10
C ARG A 276 -1.53 3.09 -19.57
N ALA A 277 -2.50 3.96 -19.87
CA ALA A 277 -2.70 4.45 -21.24
C ALA A 277 -1.54 5.34 -21.70
N LEU A 278 -1.04 6.22 -20.84
CA LEU A 278 0.16 7.05 -21.10
C LEU A 278 1.38 6.18 -21.42
N ALA A 279 1.58 5.11 -20.68
CA ALA A 279 2.67 4.15 -20.91
C ALA A 279 2.43 3.21 -22.12
N GLY A 280 1.24 3.25 -22.74
CA GLY A 280 0.88 2.34 -23.85
C GLY A 280 0.60 0.91 -23.43
N LEU A 281 0.37 0.65 -22.15
CA LEU A 281 0.01 -0.65 -21.57
C LEU A 281 -1.47 -0.96 -21.75
N THR A 282 -2.31 0.08 -21.82
CA THR A 282 -3.74 -0.02 -22.13
C THR A 282 -4.04 0.87 -23.33
N PRO A 283 -4.50 0.30 -24.47
CA PRO A 283 -4.70 1.10 -25.67
C PRO A 283 -5.92 2.02 -25.53
N PRO A 284 -5.78 3.34 -25.76
CA PRO A 284 -6.92 4.23 -25.84
C PRO A 284 -7.75 3.96 -27.11
N THR A 285 -9.06 4.12 -26.99
CA THR A 285 -10.00 4.01 -28.12
C THR A 285 -10.05 5.30 -28.95
N ALA A 286 -9.86 6.46 -28.30
CA ALA A 286 -9.78 7.78 -28.94
C ALA A 286 -8.70 8.65 -28.25
N GLY A 287 -8.41 9.79 -28.88
CA GLY A 287 -7.46 10.78 -28.38
C GLY A 287 -6.00 10.53 -28.79
N THR A 288 -5.13 11.44 -28.36
CA THR A 288 -3.70 11.45 -28.68
C THR A 288 -2.86 11.66 -27.43
N ILE A 289 -1.64 11.13 -27.47
CA ILE A 289 -0.60 11.32 -26.45
C ILE A 289 0.65 11.79 -27.20
N GLU A 290 1.20 12.91 -26.79
CA GLU A 290 2.40 13.50 -27.37
C GLU A 290 3.43 13.78 -26.25
N VAL A 291 4.70 13.48 -26.53
CA VAL A 291 5.83 13.79 -25.64
C VAL A 291 6.87 14.53 -26.46
N ASP A 292 7.30 15.70 -25.96
CA ASP A 292 8.18 16.63 -26.69
C ASP A 292 7.71 16.92 -28.13
N GLY A 293 6.39 17.07 -28.34
CA GLY A 293 5.76 17.27 -29.62
C GLY A 293 5.69 16.04 -30.53
N VAL A 294 6.20 14.90 -30.11
CA VAL A 294 6.15 13.64 -30.85
C VAL A 294 4.96 12.81 -30.41
N ARG A 295 4.05 12.53 -31.36
CA ARG A 295 2.89 11.67 -31.12
C ARG A 295 3.30 10.22 -30.89
N LEU A 296 2.88 9.64 -29.76
CA LEU A 296 3.19 8.26 -29.40
C LEU A 296 2.16 7.27 -29.98
N PRO A 297 2.60 6.12 -30.50
CA PRO A 297 1.72 4.99 -30.78
C PRO A 297 0.93 4.57 -29.55
N ARG A 298 -0.37 4.23 -29.74
CA ARG A 298 -1.30 3.83 -28.66
C ARG A 298 -0.82 2.63 -27.84
N LEU A 299 -0.05 1.72 -28.45
CA LEU A 299 0.47 0.51 -27.80
C LEU A 299 1.99 0.57 -27.68
N ALA A 300 2.52 0.22 -26.50
CA ALA A 300 3.95 0.17 -26.21
C ALA A 300 4.73 -0.70 -27.22
N ARG A 301 4.18 -1.85 -27.65
CA ARG A 301 4.80 -2.74 -28.65
C ARG A 301 4.99 -2.11 -30.04
N ARG A 302 4.35 -0.97 -30.32
CA ARG A 302 4.50 -0.21 -31.57
C ARG A 302 5.39 1.02 -31.41
N ARG A 303 5.86 1.28 -30.19
CA ARG A 303 6.78 2.37 -29.89
C ARG A 303 8.20 1.94 -30.18
N ASP A 304 8.97 2.82 -30.77
CA ASP A 304 10.41 2.64 -30.89
C ASP A 304 11.12 2.78 -29.52
N ARG A 305 12.43 2.57 -29.49
CA ARG A 305 13.23 2.62 -28.27
C ARG A 305 13.18 4.01 -27.60
N ALA A 306 13.23 5.10 -28.35
CA ALA A 306 13.18 6.46 -27.84
C ALA A 306 11.79 6.77 -27.24
N GLN A 307 10.72 6.35 -27.91
CA GLN A 307 9.34 6.50 -27.46
C GLN A 307 9.03 5.63 -26.21
N LEU A 308 9.58 4.40 -26.12
CA LEU A 308 9.48 3.56 -24.92
C LEU A 308 10.22 4.21 -23.74
N ARG A 309 11.40 4.76 -24.00
CA ARG A 309 12.18 5.48 -23.00
C ARG A 309 11.46 6.72 -22.51
N ALA A 310 10.76 7.45 -23.39
CA ALA A 310 10.17 8.75 -23.09
C ALA A 310 9.13 8.68 -21.97
N VAL A 311 8.34 7.59 -21.88
CA VAL A 311 7.34 7.42 -20.81
C VAL A 311 7.61 6.13 -20.04
N GLN A 312 7.91 6.26 -18.77
CA GLN A 312 8.08 5.13 -17.86
C GLN A 312 6.96 5.06 -16.84
N TYR A 313 6.61 3.84 -16.44
CA TYR A 313 5.51 3.57 -15.51
C TYR A 313 5.97 2.66 -14.38
N VAL A 314 5.80 3.13 -13.16
CA VAL A 314 6.03 2.34 -11.94
C VAL A 314 4.70 1.76 -11.49
N HIS A 315 4.61 0.43 -11.48
CA HIS A 315 3.41 -0.31 -11.11
C HIS A 315 3.15 -0.28 -9.61
N GLN A 316 1.88 -0.26 -9.22
CA GLN A 316 1.44 -0.43 -7.83
C GLN A 316 1.93 -1.76 -7.24
N ASP A 317 1.76 -2.87 -7.96
CA ASP A 317 2.37 -4.16 -7.61
C ASP A 317 3.76 -4.27 -8.24
N SER A 318 4.76 -3.87 -7.46
CA SER A 318 6.16 -3.92 -7.89
C SER A 318 6.66 -5.34 -8.08
N ARG A 319 6.14 -6.33 -7.34
CA ARG A 319 6.57 -7.73 -7.46
C ARG A 319 6.22 -8.28 -8.83
N ALA A 320 5.01 -8.04 -9.33
CA ALA A 320 4.56 -8.48 -10.65
C ALA A 320 5.37 -7.87 -11.80
N SER A 321 6.19 -6.86 -11.53
CA SER A 321 7.01 -6.18 -12.54
C SER A 321 8.42 -6.75 -12.70
N PHE A 322 8.81 -7.73 -11.87
CA PHE A 322 10.11 -8.41 -11.92
C PHE A 322 9.95 -9.90 -12.23
N ASP A 323 10.91 -10.45 -12.99
CA ASP A 323 11.06 -11.88 -13.19
C ASP A 323 11.57 -12.54 -11.90
N GLU A 324 10.82 -13.48 -11.34
CA GLU A 324 11.14 -14.13 -10.06
C GLU A 324 12.41 -14.99 -10.08
N PHE A 325 12.86 -15.41 -11.27
CA PHE A 325 14.02 -16.29 -11.45
C PHE A 325 15.33 -15.54 -11.69
N ARG A 326 15.26 -14.23 -11.92
CA ARG A 326 16.42 -13.38 -12.23
C ARG A 326 16.75 -12.43 -11.06
N GLY A 327 18.03 -12.10 -10.91
CA GLY A 327 18.46 -11.08 -9.94
C GLY A 327 17.92 -9.70 -10.28
N VAL A 328 17.52 -8.94 -9.26
CA VAL A 328 16.86 -7.62 -9.44
C VAL A 328 17.83 -6.58 -9.98
N LEU A 329 19.09 -6.56 -9.53
CA LEU A 329 20.11 -5.64 -10.04
C LEU A 329 20.30 -5.79 -11.55
N GLY A 330 20.38 -7.05 -12.03
CA GLY A 330 20.48 -7.33 -13.47
C GLY A 330 19.27 -6.81 -14.25
N GLN A 331 18.05 -6.98 -13.71
CA GLN A 331 16.83 -6.51 -14.35
C GLN A 331 16.71 -4.98 -14.37
N VAL A 332 17.19 -4.31 -13.33
CA VAL A 332 17.28 -2.84 -13.26
C VAL A 332 18.29 -2.33 -14.30
N ALA A 333 19.48 -2.92 -14.37
CA ALA A 333 20.52 -2.57 -15.34
C ALA A 333 20.08 -2.79 -16.80
N ASP A 334 19.31 -3.85 -17.07
CA ASP A 334 18.80 -4.13 -18.42
C ASP A 334 17.99 -2.95 -19.00
N THR A 335 17.33 -2.14 -18.20
CA THR A 335 16.63 -0.95 -18.68
C THR A 335 17.57 0.06 -19.35
N ALA A 336 18.71 0.36 -18.74
CA ALA A 336 19.70 1.26 -19.32
C ALA A 336 20.32 0.65 -20.61
N ARG A 337 20.59 -0.65 -20.60
CA ARG A 337 21.08 -1.35 -21.79
C ARG A 337 20.09 -1.32 -22.95
N LEU A 338 18.84 -1.67 -22.70
CA LEU A 338 17.81 -1.81 -23.73
C LEU A 338 17.33 -0.48 -24.26
N LEU A 339 17.12 0.52 -23.39
CA LEU A 339 16.51 1.79 -23.76
C LEU A 339 17.53 2.90 -24.07
N ARG A 340 18.75 2.81 -23.51
CA ARG A 340 19.80 3.82 -23.71
C ARG A 340 21.00 3.30 -24.51
N GLY A 341 21.11 1.98 -24.68
CA GLY A 341 22.21 1.36 -25.42
C GLY A 341 23.53 1.28 -24.67
N LEU A 342 23.51 1.39 -23.34
CA LEU A 342 24.74 1.31 -22.53
C LEU A 342 25.38 -0.08 -22.56
N GLY A 343 26.70 -0.12 -22.36
CA GLY A 343 27.43 -1.34 -22.12
C GLY A 343 26.96 -2.05 -20.83
N ARG A 344 27.28 -3.35 -20.71
CA ARG A 344 26.82 -4.17 -19.57
C ARG A 344 27.34 -3.64 -18.24
N GLU A 345 28.65 -3.34 -18.19
CA GLU A 345 29.32 -2.89 -16.95
C GLU A 345 28.85 -1.48 -16.55
N GLU A 346 28.75 -0.56 -17.52
CA GLU A 346 28.25 0.79 -17.28
C GLU A 346 26.82 0.81 -16.76
N ALA A 347 25.93 0.02 -17.38
CA ALA A 347 24.55 -0.10 -16.95
C ALA A 347 24.44 -0.71 -15.54
N ARG A 348 25.30 -1.67 -15.20
CA ARG A 348 25.33 -2.29 -13.87
C ARG A 348 25.85 -1.30 -12.82
N LEU A 349 26.86 -0.50 -13.16
CA LEU A 349 27.37 0.54 -12.27
C LEU A 349 26.29 1.59 -11.95
N GLU A 350 25.64 2.17 -12.99
CA GLU A 350 24.53 3.12 -12.76
C GLU A 350 23.36 2.50 -11.97
N ALA A 351 23.06 1.22 -12.19
CA ALA A 351 22.02 0.51 -11.44
C ALA A 351 22.41 0.35 -9.96
N THR A 352 23.67 0.06 -9.67
CA THR A 352 24.19 -0.04 -8.30
C THR A 352 24.10 1.31 -7.60
N GLU A 353 24.57 2.38 -8.22
CA GLU A 353 24.55 3.74 -7.66
C GLU A 353 23.13 4.21 -7.31
N ILE A 354 22.15 3.96 -8.19
CA ILE A 354 20.76 4.40 -7.94
C ILE A 354 20.10 3.55 -6.86
N LEU A 355 20.41 2.25 -6.76
CA LEU A 355 19.88 1.38 -5.70
C LEU A 355 20.46 1.77 -4.34
N ASP A 356 21.76 2.06 -4.26
CA ASP A 356 22.41 2.56 -3.04
C ASP A 356 21.79 3.89 -2.59
N ALA A 357 21.58 4.82 -3.50
CA ALA A 357 20.95 6.10 -3.21
C ALA A 357 19.53 5.95 -2.65
N LEU A 358 18.81 4.93 -3.12
CA LEU A 358 17.48 4.54 -2.62
C LEU A 358 17.54 3.66 -1.37
N GLY A 359 18.72 3.36 -0.83
CA GLY A 359 18.90 2.53 0.36
C GLY A 359 18.46 1.07 0.14
N VAL A 360 18.74 0.55 -1.03
CA VAL A 360 18.57 -0.88 -1.35
C VAL A 360 19.94 -1.48 -1.58
N ASP A 361 20.28 -2.52 -0.81
CA ASP A 361 21.51 -3.27 -0.98
C ASP A 361 21.63 -3.73 -2.46
N PRO A 362 22.69 -3.33 -3.18
CA PRO A 362 22.86 -3.62 -4.61
C PRO A 362 23.21 -5.07 -4.91
N ALA A 363 23.25 -5.96 -3.89
CA ALA A 363 23.42 -7.38 -4.11
C ALA A 363 22.33 -7.90 -5.06
N ASP A 364 22.75 -8.72 -6.05
CA ASP A 364 21.85 -9.22 -7.10
C ASP A 364 20.93 -10.35 -6.59
N ARG A 365 20.04 -9.98 -5.66
CA ARG A 365 19.07 -10.90 -5.04
C ARG A 365 17.86 -11.09 -5.93
N ARG A 366 17.23 -12.27 -5.84
CA ARG A 366 15.94 -12.54 -6.50
C ARG A 366 14.80 -11.78 -5.81
N PRO A 367 13.72 -11.42 -6.55
CA PRO A 367 12.57 -10.69 -5.99
C PRO A 367 11.98 -11.32 -4.73
N GLY A 368 11.94 -12.65 -4.63
CA GLY A 368 11.41 -13.36 -3.46
C GLY A 368 12.19 -13.15 -2.16
N LEU A 369 13.45 -12.67 -2.25
CA LEU A 369 14.32 -12.40 -1.10
C LEU A 369 14.29 -10.93 -0.66
N LEU A 370 13.53 -10.07 -1.35
CA LEU A 370 13.40 -8.66 -1.05
C LEU A 370 12.05 -8.36 -0.40
N SER A 371 12.02 -7.39 0.51
CA SER A 371 10.76 -6.88 1.06
C SER A 371 9.96 -6.13 -0.02
N GLY A 372 8.64 -5.98 0.18
CA GLY A 372 7.79 -5.21 -0.72
C GLY A 372 8.31 -3.79 -0.93
N GLY A 373 8.75 -3.13 0.14
CA GLY A 373 9.33 -1.78 0.05
C GLY A 373 10.68 -1.72 -0.67
N GLN A 374 11.52 -2.76 -0.57
CA GLN A 374 12.75 -2.85 -1.37
C GLN A 374 12.43 -3.02 -2.86
N LEU A 375 11.49 -3.91 -3.20
CA LEU A 375 11.05 -4.09 -4.59
C LEU A 375 10.42 -2.82 -5.18
N GLN A 376 9.67 -2.08 -4.38
CA GLN A 376 9.09 -0.79 -4.79
C GLN A 376 10.19 0.20 -5.19
N ARG A 377 11.23 0.34 -4.34
CA ARG A 377 12.39 1.20 -4.64
C ARG A 377 13.18 0.71 -5.86
N CYS A 378 13.32 -0.60 -6.04
CA CYS A 378 13.93 -1.17 -7.24
C CYS A 378 13.11 -0.86 -8.52
N ALA A 379 11.77 -0.87 -8.45
CA ALA A 379 10.92 -0.52 -9.58
C ALA A 379 11.07 0.96 -9.97
N VAL A 380 11.18 1.85 -8.99
CA VAL A 380 11.47 3.28 -9.22
C VAL A 380 12.88 3.45 -9.82
N ALA A 381 13.91 2.79 -9.26
CA ALA A 381 15.27 2.79 -9.80
C ALA A 381 15.29 2.39 -11.27
N ARG A 382 14.60 1.29 -11.60
CA ARG A 382 14.47 0.78 -12.96
C ARG A 382 13.87 1.82 -13.92
N ALA A 383 12.80 2.49 -13.51
CA ALA A 383 12.15 3.51 -14.32
C ALA A 383 13.04 4.75 -14.53
N LEU A 384 13.72 5.20 -13.48
CA LEU A 384 14.65 6.35 -13.54
C LEU A 384 15.90 6.08 -14.38
N LEU A 385 16.39 4.83 -14.40
CA LEU A 385 17.53 4.41 -15.24
C LEU A 385 17.25 4.57 -16.73
N ALA A 386 15.99 4.56 -17.15
CA ALA A 386 15.62 4.89 -18.53
C ALA A 386 15.90 6.38 -18.85
N ARG A 387 16.08 7.26 -17.85
CA ARG A 387 16.10 8.72 -18.00
C ARG A 387 14.89 9.22 -18.81
N PRO A 388 13.67 9.02 -18.30
CA PRO A 388 12.44 9.32 -19.03
C PRO A 388 12.18 10.82 -19.13
N ARG A 389 11.30 11.22 -20.04
CA ARG A 389 10.74 12.57 -20.09
C ARG A 389 9.50 12.69 -19.21
N VAL A 390 8.74 11.60 -19.09
CA VAL A 390 7.55 11.48 -18.24
C VAL A 390 7.69 10.23 -17.37
N LEU A 391 7.55 10.40 -16.06
CA LEU A 391 7.53 9.31 -15.09
C LEU A 391 6.15 9.25 -14.43
N VAL A 392 5.44 8.15 -14.64
CA VAL A 392 4.16 7.88 -13.99
C VAL A 392 4.39 6.89 -12.84
N CYS A 393 4.06 7.28 -11.63
CA CYS A 393 4.18 6.44 -10.44
C CYS A 393 2.79 6.12 -9.89
N ASP A 394 2.39 4.86 -9.96
CA ASP A 394 1.08 4.39 -9.45
C ASP A 394 1.26 3.81 -8.06
N GLU A 395 0.80 4.55 -7.03
CA GLU A 395 0.93 4.21 -5.61
C GLU A 395 2.36 3.82 -5.18
N PRO A 396 3.38 4.65 -5.47
CA PRO A 396 4.79 4.24 -5.33
C PRO A 396 5.26 4.08 -3.87
N THR A 397 4.42 4.43 -2.89
CA THR A 397 4.77 4.42 -1.47
C THR A 397 3.93 3.48 -0.63
N SER A 398 2.99 2.73 -1.23
CA SER A 398 2.02 1.88 -0.53
C SER A 398 2.65 0.77 0.34
N ALA A 399 3.87 0.33 0.02
CA ALA A 399 4.61 -0.71 0.76
C ALA A 399 5.75 -0.15 1.63
N LEU A 400 5.84 1.19 1.81
CA LEU A 400 6.94 1.85 2.51
C LEU A 400 6.51 2.39 3.88
N ASP A 401 7.39 2.26 4.87
CA ASP A 401 7.29 3.02 6.12
C ASP A 401 7.56 4.52 5.90
N ALA A 402 7.30 5.34 6.91
CA ALA A 402 7.39 6.80 6.81
C ALA A 402 8.80 7.30 6.42
N ALA A 403 9.87 6.71 6.95
CA ALA A 403 11.24 7.13 6.67
C ALA A 403 11.65 6.77 5.22
N ASN A 404 11.37 5.54 4.79
CA ASN A 404 11.63 5.11 3.42
C ASN A 404 10.75 5.83 2.39
N ARG A 405 9.53 6.21 2.78
CA ARG A 405 8.62 7.03 1.96
C ARG A 405 9.18 8.42 1.73
N ALA A 406 9.60 9.12 2.79
CA ALA A 406 10.21 10.44 2.68
C ALA A 406 11.46 10.39 1.78
N ARG A 407 12.36 9.45 2.03
CA ARG A 407 13.58 9.25 1.22
C ARG A 407 13.27 8.99 -0.26
N LEU A 408 12.24 8.18 -0.55
CA LEU A 408 11.82 7.93 -1.94
C LEU A 408 11.33 9.20 -2.61
N TRP A 409 10.48 9.99 -1.92
CA TRP A 409 9.95 11.25 -2.45
C TRP A 409 11.05 12.28 -2.69
N GLU A 410 11.95 12.48 -1.74
CA GLU A 410 13.12 13.35 -1.89
C GLU A 410 13.94 12.96 -3.11
N PHE A 411 14.21 11.66 -3.27
CA PHE A 411 15.02 11.16 -4.38
C PHE A 411 14.32 11.34 -5.73
N VAL A 412 13.04 10.96 -5.85
CA VAL A 412 12.28 11.05 -7.11
C VAL A 412 12.05 12.51 -7.52
N THR A 413 11.73 13.38 -6.56
CA THR A 413 11.51 14.80 -6.84
C THR A 413 12.81 15.52 -7.21
N ALA A 414 13.92 15.21 -6.54
CA ALA A 414 15.23 15.73 -6.93
C ALA A 414 15.64 15.26 -8.33
N ALA A 415 15.38 14.00 -8.67
CA ALA A 415 15.64 13.48 -10.01
C ALA A 415 14.74 14.14 -11.07
N ALA A 416 13.46 14.38 -10.77
CA ALA A 416 12.52 15.07 -11.65
C ALA A 416 12.99 16.49 -11.98
N LEU A 417 13.35 17.25 -10.96
CA LEU A 417 13.87 18.63 -11.13
C LEU A 417 15.20 18.64 -11.89
N ARG A 418 16.17 17.80 -11.48
CA ARG A 418 17.52 17.79 -12.08
C ARG A 418 17.51 17.41 -13.55
N HIS A 419 16.64 16.49 -13.95
CA HIS A 419 16.61 15.95 -15.31
C HIS A 419 15.42 16.45 -16.14
N GLY A 420 14.62 17.38 -15.63
CA GLY A 420 13.45 17.91 -16.32
C GLY A 420 12.39 16.84 -16.61
N ILE A 421 12.22 15.85 -15.71
CA ILE A 421 11.23 14.78 -15.84
C ILE A 421 9.88 15.31 -15.37
N ALA A 422 8.85 15.24 -16.22
CA ALA A 422 7.47 15.48 -15.79
C ALA A 422 7.00 14.28 -14.95
N LEU A 423 6.75 14.52 -13.66
CA LEU A 423 6.35 13.48 -12.70
C LEU A 423 4.83 13.51 -12.52
N LEU A 424 4.16 12.39 -12.81
CA LEU A 424 2.75 12.17 -12.50
C LEU A 424 2.63 11.09 -11.41
N VAL A 425 2.19 11.50 -10.25
CA VAL A 425 2.00 10.60 -9.09
C VAL A 425 0.52 10.29 -8.95
N ILE A 426 0.16 9.03 -9.11
CA ILE A 426 -1.18 8.54 -8.77
C ILE A 426 -1.12 8.09 -7.32
N SER A 427 -1.77 8.81 -6.42
CA SER A 427 -1.81 8.44 -5.01
C SER A 427 -3.06 9.02 -4.33
N HIS A 428 -3.46 8.34 -3.26
CA HIS A 428 -4.41 8.83 -2.29
C HIS A 428 -3.72 9.28 -0.98
N ASP A 429 -2.40 9.15 -0.92
CA ASP A 429 -1.60 9.49 0.28
C ASP A 429 -1.30 10.99 0.32
N THR A 430 -1.91 11.69 1.27
CA THR A 430 -1.66 13.11 1.52
C THR A 430 -0.20 13.42 1.90
N ALA A 431 0.58 12.42 2.32
CA ALA A 431 2.00 12.58 2.58
C ALA A 431 2.82 12.89 1.30
N ALA A 432 2.26 12.70 0.11
CA ALA A 432 2.88 13.11 -1.15
C ALA A 432 2.69 14.61 -1.44
N ALA A 433 1.70 15.26 -0.83
CA ALA A 433 1.33 16.66 -1.12
C ALA A 433 2.51 17.66 -1.00
N PRO A 434 3.42 17.56 -0.01
CA PRO A 434 4.55 18.48 0.09
C PRO A 434 5.57 18.36 -1.05
N PHE A 435 5.52 17.28 -1.83
CA PHE A 435 6.48 16.95 -2.88
C PHE A 435 5.96 17.24 -4.30
N VAL A 436 4.74 17.79 -4.45
CA VAL A 436 4.10 18.06 -5.73
C VAL A 436 3.75 19.55 -5.89
N ASP A 437 3.73 20.02 -7.14
CA ASP A 437 3.46 21.42 -7.48
C ASP A 437 1.97 21.67 -7.75
N GLY A 438 1.21 20.60 -8.06
CA GLY A 438 -0.20 20.68 -8.40
C GLY A 438 -0.91 19.36 -8.29
N THR A 439 -2.24 19.41 -8.28
CA THR A 439 -3.09 18.23 -8.14
C THR A 439 -4.21 18.28 -9.18
N PHE A 440 -4.42 17.15 -9.88
CA PHE A 440 -5.63 16.88 -10.63
C PHE A 440 -6.50 15.90 -9.88
N THR A 441 -7.82 16.04 -9.98
CA THR A 441 -8.76 15.08 -9.43
C THR A 441 -9.45 14.32 -10.55
N MET A 442 -9.56 13.01 -10.41
CA MET A 442 -10.30 12.17 -11.33
C MET A 442 -11.62 11.72 -10.70
N ALA A 443 -12.72 12.01 -11.37
CA ALA A 443 -14.06 11.63 -10.95
C ALA A 443 -14.85 11.08 -12.17
N GLY A 444 -15.48 9.91 -12.03
CA GLY A 444 -16.31 9.32 -13.07
C GLY A 444 -15.60 9.14 -14.43
N GLY A 445 -14.28 8.89 -14.42
CA GLY A 445 -13.49 8.73 -15.65
C GLY A 445 -13.06 10.03 -16.32
N ARG A 446 -13.25 11.20 -15.70
CA ARG A 446 -12.89 12.52 -16.23
C ARG A 446 -11.96 13.24 -15.26
N LEU A 447 -11.14 14.17 -15.78
CA LEU A 447 -10.38 15.13 -14.94
C LEU A 447 -11.29 16.32 -14.59
N VAL A 448 -11.23 16.72 -13.31
CA VAL A 448 -12.02 17.82 -12.73
C VAL A 448 -11.06 18.77 -12.03
#